data_f266b1196fca322706b245906e7e0a98
#
_entry.id   f266b1196fca322706b245906e7e0a98
#
_cell.length_a   1.000
_cell.length_b   1.000
_cell.length_c   1.000
_cell.angle_alpha   90.00
_cell.angle_beta   90.00
_cell.angle_gamma   90.00
#
_symmetry.space_group_name_H-M   'P 1'
#
loop_
_entity.id
_entity.type
_entity.pdbx_description
1 polymer ?
#
loop_
_entity_poly.entity_id
_entity_poly.type
_entity_poly.pdbx_seq_one_letter_code
_entity_poly.pdbx_strand_id
1 'polypeptide(L)'
;MKIVMAIIKPFKLEEVRDALTALGVHGLTVTEVKGYGRQKGHTEIYRGAEYAVSFLPKLKIEVAVATELVGQVIEAIVSAAKTGQIGDGMIFVTPIETAVRIRTGEKDLDAL
;
A
#
# COMPACT_ATOMS: atom_id res chain seq x y z
N MET A 1 1.73 17.28 4.54
CA MET A 1 0.87 16.08 4.55
C MET A 1 1.08 15.27 3.30
N LYS A 2 1.13 13.97 3.45
CA LYS A 2 1.32 13.06 2.32
C LYS A 2 0.38 11.87 2.44
N ILE A 3 0.00 11.31 1.29
CA ILE A 3 -0.59 9.98 1.23
C ILE A 3 0.53 9.00 0.93
N VAL A 4 0.69 8.00 1.77
CA VAL A 4 1.53 6.85 1.48
C VAL A 4 0.60 5.73 1.03
N MET A 5 0.77 5.31 -0.20
CA MET A 5 -0.01 4.23 -0.80
C MET A 5 0.91 3.05 -1.03
N ALA A 6 0.47 1.87 -0.62
CA ALA A 6 1.24 0.65 -0.84
C ALA A 6 0.36 -0.42 -1.45
N ILE A 7 0.90 -1.10 -2.44
CA ILE A 7 0.30 -2.30 -3.01
C ILE A 7 1.05 -3.47 -2.41
N ILE A 8 0.34 -4.34 -1.69
CA ILE A 8 0.97 -5.43 -0.93
C ILE A 8 0.29 -6.76 -1.22
N LYS A 9 0.96 -7.84 -0.87
CA LYS A 9 0.35 -9.17 -0.87
C LYS A 9 -0.74 -9.23 0.21
N PRO A 10 -1.91 -9.82 -0.09
CA PRO A 10 -3.04 -9.78 0.84
C PRO A 10 -2.74 -10.33 2.23
N PHE A 11 -1.95 -11.40 2.33
CA PHE A 11 -1.65 -12.04 3.61
C PHE A 11 -0.72 -11.20 4.50
N LYS A 12 -0.21 -10.08 4.01
CA LYS A 12 0.66 -9.19 4.78
C LYS A 12 -0.10 -8.05 5.47
N LEU A 13 -1.40 -7.95 5.26
CA LEU A 13 -2.19 -6.83 5.80
C LEU A 13 -2.06 -6.67 7.31
N GLU A 14 -2.20 -7.76 8.05
CA GLU A 14 -2.15 -7.71 9.52
C GLU A 14 -0.81 -7.20 10.03
N GLU A 15 0.27 -7.69 9.46
CA GLU A 15 1.63 -7.27 9.84
C GLU A 15 1.86 -5.81 9.54
N VAL A 16 1.38 -5.34 8.38
CA VAL A 16 1.51 -3.93 7.99
C VAL A 16 0.68 -3.05 8.91
N ARG A 17 -0.56 -3.45 9.20
CA ARG A 17 -1.42 -2.71 10.12
C ARG A 17 -0.78 -2.58 11.49
N ASP A 18 -0.25 -3.66 12.02
CA ASP A 18 0.40 -3.65 13.33
C ASP A 18 1.62 -2.74 13.35
N ALA A 19 2.42 -2.77 12.30
CA ALA A 19 3.59 -1.91 12.19
C ALA A 19 3.21 -0.43 12.13
N LEU A 20 2.15 -0.10 11.41
CA LEU A 20 1.68 1.29 11.32
C LEU A 20 1.05 1.76 12.64
N THR A 21 0.31 0.90 13.30
CA THR A 21 -0.26 1.20 14.63
C THR A 21 0.83 1.50 15.63
N ALA A 22 1.93 0.77 15.59
CA ALA A 22 3.08 1.02 16.47
C ALA A 22 3.71 2.40 16.27
N LEU A 23 3.55 3.00 15.10
CA LEU A 23 4.00 4.36 14.82
C LEU A 23 2.95 5.42 15.18
N GLY A 24 1.81 5.02 15.70
CA GLY A 24 0.71 5.94 15.99
C GLY A 24 -0.19 6.23 14.81
N VAL A 25 -0.05 5.50 13.71
CA VAL A 25 -0.93 5.64 12.54
C VAL A 25 -2.10 4.68 12.72
N HIS A 26 -3.26 5.22 13.02
CA HIS A 26 -4.44 4.42 13.34
C HIS A 26 -5.47 4.33 12.22
N GLY A 27 -5.46 5.28 11.30
CA GLY A 27 -6.39 5.29 10.19
C GLY A 27 -5.71 4.77 8.94
N LEU A 28 -6.28 3.73 8.34
CA LEU A 28 -5.83 3.28 7.04
C LEU A 28 -7.02 2.84 6.22
N THR A 29 -6.93 3.03 4.92
CA THR A 29 -7.94 2.58 3.97
C THR A 29 -7.39 1.40 3.20
N VAL A 30 -8.20 0.37 3.05
CA VAL A 30 -7.82 -0.84 2.33
C VAL A 30 -8.76 -1.03 1.16
N THR A 31 -8.19 -1.25 -0.01
CA THR A 31 -8.95 -1.55 -1.22
C THR A 31 -8.43 -2.85 -1.83
N GLU A 32 -9.33 -3.75 -2.17
CA GLU A 32 -8.96 -4.95 -2.88
C GLU A 32 -8.71 -4.58 -4.34
N VAL A 33 -7.56 -4.97 -4.86
CA VAL A 33 -7.15 -4.67 -6.22
C VAL A 33 -6.55 -5.92 -6.86
N LYS A 34 -6.35 -5.85 -8.17
CA LYS A 34 -5.68 -6.90 -8.91
C LYS A 34 -4.42 -6.31 -9.52
N GLY A 35 -3.32 -6.97 -9.30
CA GLY A 35 -2.05 -6.55 -9.85
C GLY A 35 -1.65 -7.38 -11.05
N TYR A 36 -1.13 -6.70 -12.06
CA TYR A 36 -0.48 -7.34 -13.19
C TYR A 36 0.95 -6.81 -13.22
N GLY A 37 1.88 -7.71 -13.15
CA GLY A 37 3.26 -7.32 -13.14
C GLY A 37 4.14 -8.42 -13.69
N ARG A 38 5.42 -8.16 -13.65
CA ARG A 38 6.40 -9.13 -14.06
C ARG A 38 6.46 -10.21 -12.98
N GLN A 39 5.84 -11.35 -13.29
CA GLN A 39 5.84 -12.48 -12.38
C GLN A 39 6.47 -13.66 -13.08
N LYS A 40 7.70 -13.91 -12.69
CA LYS A 40 8.48 -14.99 -13.28
C LYS A 40 7.79 -16.33 -13.02
N GLY A 41 7.60 -17.12 -14.08
CA GLY A 41 6.93 -18.41 -13.96
C GLY A 41 5.42 -18.35 -14.14
N HIS A 42 4.87 -17.16 -14.30
CA HIS A 42 3.44 -16.99 -14.51
C HIS A 42 3.07 -16.66 -15.95
N THR A 43 3.97 -16.95 -16.87
CA THR A 43 3.70 -16.81 -18.28
C THR A 43 3.33 -18.19 -18.80
N GLU A 44 2.21 -18.29 -19.48
CA GLU A 44 1.77 -19.52 -20.08
C GLU A 44 1.76 -19.39 -21.60
N ILE A 45 2.10 -20.48 -22.27
CA ILE A 45 2.00 -20.55 -23.71
C ILE A 45 0.76 -21.34 -24.05
N TYR A 46 -0.13 -20.73 -24.81
CA TYR A 46 -1.36 -21.33 -25.24
C TYR A 46 -1.53 -21.12 -26.73
N ARG A 47 -1.62 -22.23 -27.48
CA ARG A 47 -1.72 -22.19 -28.95
C ARG A 47 -0.60 -21.38 -29.61
N GLY A 48 0.59 -21.45 -29.07
CA GLY A 48 1.73 -20.72 -29.59
C GLY A 48 1.73 -19.23 -29.21
N ALA A 49 0.76 -18.77 -28.47
CA ALA A 49 0.74 -17.41 -27.95
C ALA A 49 1.07 -17.44 -26.47
N GLU A 50 1.86 -16.48 -26.05
CA GLU A 50 2.24 -16.34 -24.66
C GLU A 50 1.20 -15.50 -23.94
N TYR A 51 0.62 -16.07 -22.89
CA TYR A 51 -0.32 -15.36 -22.05
C TYR A 51 0.31 -15.18 -20.68
N ALA A 52 0.45 -13.96 -20.28
CA ALA A 52 0.73 -13.68 -18.88
C ALA A 52 -0.45 -14.15 -18.05
N VAL A 53 -0.19 -14.91 -17.03
CA VAL A 53 -1.23 -15.25 -16.05
C VAL A 53 -1.43 -14.04 -15.17
N SER A 54 -2.15 -13.38 -15.62
CA SER A 54 -2.44 -12.14 -15.52
C SER A 54 -2.64 -11.47 -14.25
N PHE A 55 -3.76 -11.48 -13.68
CA PHE A 55 -4.03 -10.59 -12.56
C PHE A 55 -4.05 -11.39 -11.26
N LEU A 56 -3.25 -10.96 -10.30
CA LEU A 56 -3.21 -11.55 -8.97
C LEU A 56 -3.86 -10.61 -7.97
N PRO A 57 -4.58 -11.17 -6.98
CA PRO A 57 -5.14 -10.33 -5.92
C PRO A 57 -4.03 -9.64 -5.13
N LYS A 58 -4.25 -8.37 -4.88
CA LYS A 58 -3.39 -7.52 -4.06
C LYS A 58 -4.27 -6.65 -3.18
N LEU A 59 -3.67 -6.01 -2.21
CA LEU A 59 -4.35 -4.98 -1.44
C LEU A 59 -3.63 -3.65 -1.65
N LYS A 60 -4.42 -2.62 -1.84
CA LYS A 60 -3.93 -1.24 -1.81
C LYS A 60 -4.27 -0.66 -0.45
N ILE A 61 -3.26 -0.24 0.27
CA ILE A 61 -3.46 0.48 1.52
C ILE A 61 -3.06 1.93 1.33
N GLU A 62 -3.79 2.82 1.97
CA GLU A 62 -3.54 4.24 1.90
C GLU A 62 -3.59 4.82 3.31
N VAL A 63 -2.58 5.60 3.67
CA VAL A 63 -2.52 6.30 4.94
C VAL A 63 -2.14 7.75 4.69
N ALA A 64 -2.81 8.66 5.38
CA ALA A 64 -2.49 10.07 5.34
C ALA A 64 -1.66 10.40 6.57
N VAL A 65 -0.49 10.98 6.37
CA VAL A 65 0.44 11.26 7.47
C VAL A 65 1.10 12.62 7.30
N ALA A 66 1.60 13.15 8.41
CA ALA A 66 2.47 14.33 8.35
C ALA A 66 3.73 14.00 7.55
N THR A 67 4.22 14.97 6.82
CA THR A 67 5.40 14.77 5.95
C THR A 67 6.59 14.20 6.71
N GLU A 68 6.78 14.61 7.94
CA GLU A 68 7.90 14.18 8.78
C GLU A 68 7.86 12.70 9.12
N LEU A 69 6.69 12.10 9.05
CA LEU A 69 6.49 10.69 9.41
C LEU A 69 6.67 9.73 8.21
N VAL A 70 6.72 10.27 7.00
CA VAL A 70 6.76 9.47 5.76
C VAL A 70 7.88 8.44 5.77
N GLY A 71 9.09 8.84 6.14
CA GLY A 71 10.23 7.92 6.15
C GLY A 71 10.01 6.71 7.04
N GLN A 72 9.50 6.94 8.24
CA GLN A 72 9.21 5.87 9.19
C GLN A 72 8.07 4.97 8.71
N VAL A 73 7.08 5.56 8.08
CA VAL A 73 5.95 4.80 7.51
C VAL A 73 6.43 3.88 6.40
N ILE A 74 7.24 4.40 5.47
CA ILE A 74 7.81 3.59 4.38
C ILE A 74 8.61 2.43 4.96
N GLU A 75 9.48 2.70 5.90
CA GLU A 75 10.32 1.69 6.52
C GLU A 75 9.50 0.61 7.21
N ALA A 76 8.45 1.00 7.93
CA ALA A 76 7.57 0.08 8.61
C ALA A 76 6.82 -0.82 7.61
N ILE A 77 6.32 -0.25 6.52
CA ILE A 77 5.62 -1.02 5.50
C ILE A 77 6.57 -1.99 4.81
N VAL A 78 7.75 -1.54 4.42
CA VAL A 78 8.75 -2.40 3.76
C VAL A 78 9.09 -3.58 4.66
N SER A 79 9.41 -3.33 5.92
CA SER A 79 9.79 -4.38 6.86
C SER A 79 8.66 -5.39 7.08
N ALA A 80 7.43 -4.92 7.16
CA ALA A 80 6.28 -5.79 7.42
C ALA A 80 5.81 -6.55 6.17
N ALA A 81 5.90 -5.94 4.99
CA ALA A 81 5.33 -6.51 3.76
C ALA A 81 6.33 -7.31 2.94
N LYS A 82 7.61 -7.13 3.15
CA LYS A 82 8.64 -7.75 2.34
C LYS A 82 8.72 -9.26 2.56
N THR A 83 8.74 -10.01 1.47
CA THR A 83 9.04 -11.45 1.49
C THR A 83 10.36 -11.75 0.79
N GLY A 84 10.86 -10.82 -0.02
CA GLY A 84 12.02 -11.03 -0.87
C GLY A 84 11.69 -11.68 -2.19
N GLN A 85 10.42 -11.97 -2.43
CA GLN A 85 9.96 -12.60 -3.67
C GLN A 85 9.38 -11.56 -4.62
N ILE A 86 9.32 -11.92 -5.89
CA ILE A 86 8.64 -11.11 -6.90
C ILE A 86 7.18 -10.97 -6.50
N GLY A 87 6.64 -9.78 -6.66
CA GLY A 87 5.25 -9.50 -6.31
C GLY A 87 5.06 -8.90 -4.95
N ASP A 88 6.13 -8.54 -4.26
CA ASP A 88 6.03 -7.88 -2.94
C ASP A 88 5.31 -6.54 -2.99
N GLY A 89 5.31 -5.88 -4.13
CA GLY A 89 4.55 -4.65 -4.32
C GLY A 89 5.40 -3.40 -4.40
N MET A 90 4.70 -2.28 -4.30
CA MET A 90 5.31 -0.95 -4.46
C MET A 90 4.70 0.02 -3.46
N ILE A 91 5.45 1.05 -3.13
CA ILE A 91 4.99 2.16 -2.31
C ILE A 91 5.10 3.44 -3.13
N PHE A 92 4.04 4.24 -3.08
CA PHE A 92 3.98 5.55 -3.74
C PHE A 92 3.62 6.60 -2.71
N VAL A 93 4.23 7.76 -2.81
CA VAL A 93 3.94 8.87 -1.91
C VAL A 93 3.51 10.07 -2.74
N THR A 94 2.38 10.65 -2.38
CA THR A 94 1.86 11.82 -3.07
C THR A 94 1.53 12.91 -2.06
N PRO A 95 1.63 14.19 -2.46
CA PRO A 95 1.24 15.28 -1.58
C PRO A 95 -0.28 15.35 -1.39
N ILE A 96 -0.68 15.79 -0.22
CA ILE A 96 -2.07 16.15 0.07
C ILE A 96 -2.15 17.66 0.17
N GLU A 97 -2.99 18.26 -0.66
CA GLU A 97 -3.20 19.70 -0.61
C GLU A 97 -4.06 20.10 0.58
N THR A 98 -5.14 19.35 0.81
CA THR A 98 -6.12 19.67 1.85
C THR A 98 -6.70 18.38 2.41
N ALA A 99 -6.86 18.32 3.71
CA ALA A 99 -7.58 17.25 4.39
C ALA A 99 -8.65 17.86 5.27
N VAL A 100 -9.84 17.25 5.30
CA VAL A 100 -10.93 17.71 6.16
C VAL A 100 -11.57 16.48 6.79
N ARG A 101 -11.68 16.49 8.11
CA ARG A 101 -12.39 15.44 8.81
C ARG A 101 -13.89 15.71 8.70
N ILE A 102 -14.60 14.79 8.14
CA ILE A 102 -16.04 14.98 7.85
C ILE A 102 -16.83 15.26 9.13
N ARG A 103 -16.59 14.48 10.19
CA ARG A 103 -17.37 14.59 11.43
C ARG A 103 -17.17 15.91 12.13
N THR A 104 -15.95 16.42 12.16
CA THR A 104 -15.61 17.59 13.00
C THR A 104 -15.35 18.85 12.21
N GLY A 105 -15.07 18.74 10.90
CA GLY A 105 -14.64 19.86 10.09
C GLY A 105 -13.20 20.30 10.32
N GLU A 106 -12.46 19.58 11.14
CA GLU A 106 -11.03 19.86 11.36
C GLU A 106 -10.26 19.73 10.04
N LYS A 107 -9.24 20.55 9.87
CA LYS A 107 -8.51 20.64 8.61
C LYS A 107 -7.05 20.30 8.77
N ASP A 108 -6.50 19.78 7.67
CA ASP A 108 -5.09 19.53 7.49
C ASP A 108 -4.50 18.65 8.60
N LEU A 109 -3.42 19.06 9.26
CA LEU A 109 -2.78 18.23 10.27
C LEU A 109 -3.73 17.88 11.42
N ASP A 110 -4.64 18.77 11.77
CA ASP A 110 -5.62 18.50 12.82
C ASP A 110 -6.66 17.45 12.40
N ALA A 111 -6.80 17.22 11.10
CA ALA A 111 -7.72 16.22 10.56
C ALA A 111 -7.13 14.82 10.55
N LEU A 112 -5.82 14.69 10.66
CA LEU A 112 -5.12 13.40 10.55
C LEU A 112 -5.08 12.63 11.86
#